data_402bfe4efafcac9c0faaa9381c076cb7
#
_entry.id   402bfe4efafcac9c0faaa9381c076cb7
#
_cell.length_a   1.000
_cell.length_b   1.000
_cell.length_c   1.000
_cell.angle_alpha   90.00
_cell.angle_beta   90.00
_cell.angle_gamma   90.00
#
_symmetry.space_group_name_H-M   'P 1'
#
loop_
_entity.id
_entity.type
_entity.pdbx_description
1 polymer ?
#
loop_
_entity_poly.entity_id
_entity_poly.type
_entity_poly.pdbx_seq_one_letter_code
_entity_poly.pdbx_strand_id
1 'polypeptide(L)'
;EVERMCTFFDRQDIDYAFLNNDVIVASAAGERVKEALSHILPAFEVDKEYFRKQSVYQMLVFADKAQEQEIIGKIQSEGFKSVRWHESALDMLRREGSKARGIAHAVEKLGIGMEDVMAFGDSFNDLEMLSSVGFGVAMGNGEEAAKAAAKFIAPSVDEDGVYRALVELEIIDG
;
A
#
# COMPACT_ATOMS: atom_id res chain seq x y z
N GLU A 1 -2.51 18.35 7.03
CA GLU A 1 -3.26 17.55 6.05
C GLU A 1 -4.08 16.46 6.75
N VAL A 2 -3.45 15.59 7.54
CA VAL A 2 -4.13 14.51 8.28
C VAL A 2 -5.28 15.05 9.14
N GLU A 3 -5.07 16.09 9.93
CA GLU A 3 -6.10 16.69 10.78
C GLU A 3 -7.32 17.20 9.98
N ARG A 4 -7.10 17.79 8.80
CA ARG A 4 -8.21 18.22 7.93
C ARG A 4 -9.01 17.03 7.42
N MET A 5 -8.35 15.92 7.09
CA MET A 5 -9.03 14.70 6.66
C MET A 5 -9.79 14.05 7.82
N CYS A 6 -9.21 13.97 9.02
CA CYS A 6 -9.91 13.48 10.20
C CYS A 6 -11.18 14.30 10.47
N THR A 7 -11.07 15.63 10.49
CA THR A 7 -12.22 16.54 10.67
C THR A 7 -13.30 16.35 9.61
N PHE A 8 -12.89 16.08 8.37
CA PHE A 8 -13.83 15.81 7.28
C PHE A 8 -14.55 14.47 7.48
N PHE A 9 -13.83 13.40 7.76
CA PHE A 9 -14.41 12.07 7.99
C PHE A 9 -15.33 12.04 9.20
N ASP A 10 -14.98 12.73 10.28
CA ASP A 10 -15.83 12.89 11.46
C ASP A 10 -17.19 13.49 11.14
N ARG A 11 -17.23 14.50 10.25
CA ARG A 11 -18.49 15.12 9.81
C ARG A 11 -19.34 14.23 8.92
N GLN A 12 -18.74 13.22 8.32
CA GLN A 12 -19.42 12.24 7.46
C GLN A 12 -19.77 10.94 8.22
N ASP A 13 -19.47 10.88 9.52
CA ASP A 13 -19.62 9.66 10.35
C ASP A 13 -18.88 8.46 9.73
N ILE A 14 -17.66 8.71 9.27
CA ILE A 14 -16.79 7.71 8.65
C ILE A 14 -15.59 7.46 9.58
N ASP A 15 -15.41 6.21 9.98
CA ASP A 15 -14.26 5.77 10.73
C ASP A 15 -13.01 5.68 9.84
N TYR A 16 -11.84 5.85 10.45
CA TYR A 16 -10.54 5.76 9.80
C TYR A 16 -9.50 5.14 10.74
N ALA A 17 -8.36 4.78 10.20
CA ALA A 17 -7.21 4.36 10.99
C ALA A 17 -5.92 5.01 10.46
N PHE A 18 -4.94 5.11 11.35
CA PHE A 18 -3.61 5.63 11.09
C PHE A 18 -2.62 4.49 11.05
N LEU A 19 -1.72 4.54 10.08
CA LEU A 19 -0.62 3.59 9.94
C LEU A 19 0.71 4.31 10.01
N ASN A 20 1.63 3.73 10.75
CA ASN A 20 3.05 4.02 10.67
C ASN A 20 3.84 2.71 10.47
N ASN A 21 5.15 2.70 10.78
CA ASN A 21 5.99 1.52 10.65
C ASN A 21 5.73 0.42 11.70
N ASP A 22 5.02 0.72 12.78
CA ASP A 22 4.91 -0.18 13.93
C ASP A 22 3.46 -0.68 14.16
N VAL A 23 2.46 0.18 13.94
CA VAL A 23 1.09 -0.08 14.37
C VAL A 23 0.03 0.44 13.40
N ILE A 24 -1.17 -0.14 13.50
CA ILE A 24 -2.43 0.39 12.97
C ILE A 24 -3.27 0.82 14.18
N VAL A 25 -3.67 2.10 14.23
CA VAL A 25 -4.48 2.67 15.31
C VAL A 25 -5.76 3.25 14.73
N ALA A 26 -6.92 2.75 15.15
CA ALA A 26 -8.22 3.16 14.63
C ALA A 26 -8.76 4.42 15.33
N SER A 27 -9.61 5.19 14.64
CA SER A 27 -10.34 6.31 15.23
C SER A 27 -11.45 5.86 16.17
N ALA A 28 -12.04 4.68 15.90
CA ALA A 28 -13.08 4.06 16.69
C ALA A 28 -13.10 2.53 16.45
N ALA A 29 -13.87 1.80 17.24
CA ALA A 29 -14.08 0.35 17.10
C ALA A 29 -15.45 0.04 16.46
N GLY A 30 -15.80 0.73 15.38
CA GLY A 30 -17.01 0.51 14.60
C GLY A 30 -17.05 -0.88 13.96
N GLU A 31 -18.24 -1.33 13.54
CA GLU A 31 -18.41 -2.68 12.95
C GLU A 31 -17.58 -2.85 11.67
N ARG A 32 -17.56 -1.84 10.77
CA ARG A 32 -16.76 -1.87 9.55
C ARG A 32 -15.25 -1.94 9.82
N VAL A 33 -14.80 -1.23 10.87
CA VAL A 33 -13.40 -1.26 11.31
C VAL A 33 -13.03 -2.67 11.76
N LYS A 34 -13.84 -3.27 12.61
CA LYS A 34 -13.62 -4.64 13.11
C LYS A 34 -13.63 -5.66 11.97
N GLU A 35 -14.63 -5.59 11.10
CA GLU A 35 -14.77 -6.48 9.96
C GLU A 35 -13.50 -6.40 9.05
N ALA A 36 -13.16 -5.21 8.59
CA ALA A 36 -12.04 -5.04 7.66
C ALA A 36 -10.69 -5.37 8.30
N LEU A 37 -10.44 -4.97 9.56
CA LEU A 37 -9.16 -5.22 10.22
C LEU A 37 -9.03 -6.66 10.76
N SER A 38 -10.10 -7.40 10.99
CA SER A 38 -10.04 -8.78 11.50
C SER A 38 -9.23 -9.73 10.62
N HIS A 39 -9.11 -9.44 9.33
CA HIS A 39 -8.32 -10.20 8.35
C HIS A 39 -6.83 -9.82 8.36
N ILE A 40 -6.47 -8.71 9.00
CA ILE A 40 -5.10 -8.17 9.01
C ILE A 40 -4.48 -8.29 10.39
N LEU A 41 -5.24 -8.02 11.44
CA LEU A 41 -4.77 -7.93 12.82
C LEU A 41 -5.69 -8.68 13.78
N PRO A 42 -5.12 -9.43 14.77
CA PRO A 42 -5.91 -10.07 15.82
C PRO A 42 -6.55 -9.07 16.80
N ALA A 43 -5.96 -7.88 16.94
CA ALA A 43 -6.44 -6.76 17.75
C ALA A 43 -5.83 -5.44 17.26
N PHE A 44 -6.47 -4.32 17.55
CA PHE A 44 -5.99 -2.98 17.23
C PHE A 44 -6.28 -2.02 18.37
N GLU A 45 -5.48 -0.95 18.44
CA GLU A 45 -5.69 0.14 19.39
C GLU A 45 -6.68 1.17 18.83
N VAL A 46 -7.33 1.92 19.75
CA VAL A 46 -8.22 3.01 19.40
C VAL A 46 -7.69 4.30 20.02
N ASP A 47 -7.26 5.23 19.18
CA ASP A 47 -6.83 6.58 19.58
C ASP A 47 -7.06 7.56 18.43
N LYS A 48 -8.15 8.33 18.52
CA LYS A 48 -8.52 9.32 17.51
C LYS A 48 -7.50 10.47 17.37
N GLU A 49 -6.74 10.74 18.42
CA GLU A 49 -5.71 11.79 18.46
C GLU A 49 -4.28 11.27 18.17
N TYR A 50 -4.17 10.02 17.72
CA TYR A 50 -2.87 9.39 17.44
C TYR A 50 -1.97 10.24 16.54
N PHE A 51 -2.52 10.84 15.49
CA PHE A 51 -1.79 11.70 14.54
C PHE A 51 -1.12 12.94 15.16
N ARG A 52 -1.52 13.35 16.38
CA ARG A 52 -0.89 14.45 17.11
C ARG A 52 0.34 14.00 17.90
N LYS A 53 0.47 12.71 18.12
CA LYS A 53 1.51 12.09 18.96
C LYS A 53 2.59 11.40 18.12
N GLN A 54 2.23 10.91 16.95
CA GLN A 54 3.07 10.07 16.10
C GLN A 54 2.96 10.45 14.62
N SER A 55 3.98 10.11 13.85
CA SER A 55 3.94 10.24 12.38
C SER A 55 2.91 9.27 11.78
N VAL A 56 2.17 9.77 10.79
CA VAL A 56 1.22 8.97 10.00
C VAL A 56 1.72 8.87 8.58
N TYR A 57 1.93 7.66 8.09
CA TYR A 57 2.42 7.41 6.73
C TYR A 57 1.29 7.11 5.75
N GLN A 58 0.21 6.50 6.25
CA GLN A 58 -0.96 6.12 5.49
C GLN A 58 -2.19 6.19 6.38
N MET A 59 -3.36 6.39 5.78
CA MET A 59 -4.64 6.21 6.47
C MET A 59 -5.45 5.12 5.79
N LEU A 60 -6.20 4.35 6.58
CA LEU A 60 -7.31 3.54 6.12
C LEU A 60 -8.60 4.33 6.34
N VAL A 61 -9.56 4.19 5.44
CA VAL A 61 -10.87 4.84 5.54
C VAL A 61 -11.93 3.75 5.39
N PHE A 62 -12.82 3.66 6.37
CA PHE A 62 -13.84 2.60 6.43
C PHE A 62 -15.15 3.08 5.84
N ALA A 63 -15.27 2.93 4.54
CA ALA A 63 -16.40 3.39 3.74
C ALA A 63 -16.77 2.35 2.67
N ASP A 64 -18.07 2.17 2.43
CA ASP A 64 -18.56 1.40 1.29
C ASP A 64 -18.41 2.18 -0.05
N LYS A 65 -18.79 1.55 -1.16
CA LYS A 65 -18.65 2.17 -2.49
C LYS A 65 -19.51 3.43 -2.68
N ALA A 66 -20.65 3.52 -2.01
CA ALA A 66 -21.51 4.69 -2.10
C ALA A 66 -20.88 5.87 -1.38
N GLN A 67 -20.43 5.65 -0.14
CA GLN A 67 -19.71 6.66 0.65
C GLN A 67 -18.39 7.06 -0.03
N GLU A 68 -17.65 6.13 -0.63
CA GLU A 68 -16.42 6.46 -1.38
C GLU A 68 -16.70 7.48 -2.48
N GLN A 69 -17.78 7.33 -3.24
CA GLN A 69 -18.15 8.29 -4.29
C GLN A 69 -18.40 9.70 -3.74
N GLU A 70 -18.92 9.81 -2.53
CA GLU A 70 -19.17 11.11 -1.88
C GLU A 70 -17.88 11.76 -1.36
N ILE A 71 -16.90 10.97 -0.90
CA ILE A 71 -15.67 11.48 -0.27
C ILE A 71 -14.48 11.58 -1.23
N ILE A 72 -14.50 10.87 -2.37
CA ILE A 72 -13.36 10.76 -3.29
C ILE A 72 -12.89 12.14 -3.80
N GLY A 73 -13.82 13.04 -4.10
CA GLY A 73 -13.49 14.40 -4.54
C GLY A 73 -12.71 15.18 -3.48
N LYS A 74 -13.06 15.02 -2.20
CA LYS A 74 -12.33 15.65 -1.09
C LYS A 74 -10.95 15.03 -0.90
N ILE A 75 -10.84 13.70 -0.90
CA ILE A 75 -9.57 12.98 -0.84
C ILE A 75 -8.62 13.50 -1.92
N GLN A 76 -9.11 13.58 -3.17
CA GLN A 76 -8.31 14.04 -4.30
C GLN A 76 -7.90 15.51 -4.23
N SER A 77 -8.80 16.39 -3.75
CA SER A 77 -8.51 17.83 -3.61
C SER A 77 -7.45 18.14 -2.55
N GLU A 78 -7.28 17.26 -1.57
CA GLU A 78 -6.24 17.38 -0.53
C GLU A 78 -4.90 16.71 -0.93
N GLY A 79 -4.77 16.25 -2.18
CA GLY A 79 -3.51 15.68 -2.70
C GLY A 79 -3.33 14.19 -2.42
N PHE A 80 -4.41 13.49 -2.11
CA PHE A 80 -4.41 12.05 -1.89
C PHE A 80 -5.07 11.29 -3.05
N LYS A 81 -4.89 9.98 -3.08
CA LYS A 81 -5.62 9.00 -3.89
C LYS A 81 -6.18 7.93 -2.97
N SER A 82 -7.27 7.27 -3.38
CA SER A 82 -7.83 6.12 -2.69
C SER A 82 -7.61 4.85 -3.50
N VAL A 83 -7.37 3.74 -2.80
CA VAL A 83 -7.28 2.39 -3.38
C VAL A 83 -8.12 1.46 -2.51
N ARG A 84 -9.21 0.92 -3.08
CA ARG A 84 -10.07 -0.03 -2.36
C ARG A 84 -9.43 -1.40 -2.31
N TRP A 85 -9.41 -1.98 -1.10
CA TRP A 85 -8.89 -3.33 -0.85
C TRP A 85 -9.91 -4.23 -0.13
N HIS A 86 -11.01 -3.67 0.40
CA HIS A 86 -12.08 -4.40 1.06
C HIS A 86 -13.43 -3.78 0.70
N GLU A 87 -14.55 -4.52 0.85
CA GLU A 87 -15.90 -3.98 0.59
C GLU A 87 -16.20 -2.74 1.43
N SER A 88 -15.71 -2.72 2.67
CA SER A 88 -15.92 -1.67 3.67
C SER A 88 -14.69 -0.78 3.90
N ALA A 89 -13.59 -0.94 3.14
CA ALA A 89 -12.37 -0.19 3.41
C ALA A 89 -11.55 0.14 2.17
N LEU A 90 -10.85 1.27 2.25
CA LEU A 90 -9.92 1.76 1.24
C LEU A 90 -8.68 2.39 1.90
N ASP A 91 -7.57 2.32 1.21
CA ASP A 91 -6.37 3.08 1.53
C ASP A 91 -6.53 4.53 1.10
N MET A 92 -6.06 5.46 1.92
CA MET A 92 -5.81 6.83 1.53
C MET A 92 -4.30 7.08 1.51
N LEU A 93 -3.77 7.27 0.32
CA LEU A 93 -2.34 7.40 0.03
C LEU A 93 -2.05 8.77 -0.56
N ARG A 94 -0.82 9.28 -0.38
CA ARG A 94 -0.40 10.47 -1.12
C ARG A 94 -0.48 10.20 -2.63
N ARG A 95 -1.02 11.15 -3.40
CA ARG A 95 -1.18 11.00 -4.85
C ARG A 95 0.14 10.68 -5.54
N GLU A 96 1.22 11.35 -5.13
CA GLU A 96 2.55 11.17 -5.66
C GLU A 96 3.33 10.01 -5.01
N GLY A 97 2.75 9.35 -4.01
CA GLY A 97 3.34 8.18 -3.37
C GLY A 97 3.28 6.97 -4.31
N SER A 98 4.43 6.30 -4.51
CA SER A 98 4.53 5.03 -5.21
C SER A 98 5.63 4.16 -4.61
N LYS A 99 5.57 2.84 -4.86
CA LYS A 99 6.63 1.91 -4.46
C LYS A 99 7.96 2.29 -5.11
N ALA A 100 7.95 2.70 -6.37
CA ALA A 100 9.15 3.15 -7.10
C ALA A 100 9.83 4.34 -6.40
N ARG A 101 9.06 5.36 -6.00
CA ARG A 101 9.62 6.51 -5.26
C ARG A 101 10.15 6.13 -3.89
N GLY A 102 9.46 5.22 -3.20
CA GLY A 102 9.93 4.69 -1.91
C GLY A 102 11.28 4.00 -2.04
N ILE A 103 11.42 3.15 -3.05
CA ILE A 103 12.69 2.47 -3.37
C ILE A 103 13.76 3.50 -3.73
N ALA A 104 13.47 4.44 -4.65
CA ALA A 104 14.44 5.46 -5.05
C ALA A 104 15.00 6.23 -3.84
N HIS A 105 14.15 6.68 -2.92
CA HIS A 105 14.61 7.33 -1.70
C HIS A 105 15.41 6.42 -0.76
N ALA A 106 15.06 5.12 -0.68
CA ALA A 106 15.80 4.19 0.17
C ALA A 106 17.19 3.91 -0.38
N VAL A 107 17.30 3.62 -1.68
CA VAL A 107 18.60 3.28 -2.31
C VAL A 107 19.51 4.50 -2.43
N GLU A 108 18.97 5.71 -2.63
CA GLU A 108 19.73 6.94 -2.57
C GLU A 108 20.46 7.10 -1.22
N LYS A 109 19.75 6.83 -0.10
CA LYS A 109 20.36 6.87 1.24
C LYS A 109 21.43 5.80 1.46
N LEU A 110 21.34 4.69 0.72
CA LEU A 110 22.31 3.60 0.77
C LEU A 110 23.47 3.79 -0.21
N GLY A 111 23.42 4.80 -1.07
CA GLY A 111 24.40 5.04 -2.13
C GLY A 111 24.35 4.01 -3.26
N ILE A 112 23.16 3.40 -3.49
CA ILE A 112 22.91 2.40 -4.53
C ILE A 112 22.08 3.04 -5.63
N GLY A 113 22.36 2.71 -6.90
CA GLY A 113 21.56 3.14 -8.04
C GLY A 113 20.30 2.30 -8.23
N MET A 114 19.27 2.86 -8.86
CA MET A 114 18.05 2.11 -9.21
C MET A 114 18.36 0.95 -10.17
N GLU A 115 19.39 1.08 -10.97
CA GLU A 115 19.91 0.06 -11.91
C GLU A 115 20.41 -1.20 -11.20
N ASP A 116 20.83 -1.08 -9.94
CA ASP A 116 21.33 -2.21 -9.12
C ASP A 116 20.23 -2.84 -8.25
N VAL A 117 18.96 -2.43 -8.44
CA VAL A 117 17.84 -2.93 -7.67
C VAL A 117 17.07 -3.99 -8.43
N MET A 118 16.80 -5.12 -7.77
CA MET A 118 15.79 -6.08 -8.18
C MET A 118 14.53 -5.91 -7.35
N ALA A 119 13.35 -5.96 -7.98
CA ALA A 119 12.07 -5.87 -7.29
C ALA A 119 11.06 -6.89 -7.83
N PHE A 120 10.26 -7.46 -6.93
CA PHE A 120 9.18 -8.39 -7.24
C PHE A 120 7.83 -7.69 -7.08
N GLY A 121 6.90 -7.97 -7.99
CA GLY A 121 5.55 -7.40 -7.96
C GLY A 121 4.53 -8.25 -8.71
N ASP A 122 3.25 -8.02 -8.46
CA ASP A 122 2.18 -8.85 -8.99
C ASP A 122 0.95 -8.05 -9.47
N SER A 123 0.85 -6.76 -9.14
CA SER A 123 -0.38 -6.00 -9.34
C SER A 123 -0.15 -4.61 -9.97
N PHE A 124 -1.24 -3.90 -10.23
CA PHE A 124 -1.23 -2.57 -10.86
C PHE A 124 -0.42 -1.51 -10.11
N ASN A 125 -0.34 -1.61 -8.78
CA ASN A 125 0.46 -0.70 -7.96
C ASN A 125 1.96 -0.96 -8.04
N ASP A 126 2.39 -2.03 -8.71
CA ASP A 126 3.80 -2.42 -8.91
C ASP A 126 4.36 -1.99 -10.28
N LEU A 127 3.52 -1.58 -11.22
CA LEU A 127 3.91 -1.30 -12.60
C LEU A 127 5.06 -0.29 -12.69
N GLU A 128 4.95 0.84 -11.97
CA GLU A 128 5.99 1.86 -11.93
C GLU A 128 7.28 1.31 -11.33
N MET A 129 7.18 0.53 -10.25
CA MET A 129 8.31 -0.12 -9.61
C MET A 129 9.02 -1.09 -10.56
N LEU A 130 8.27 -2.04 -11.14
CA LEU A 130 8.81 -3.07 -12.05
C LEU A 130 9.52 -2.49 -13.26
N SER A 131 9.02 -1.35 -13.79
CA SER A 131 9.62 -0.68 -14.94
C SER A 131 10.78 0.26 -14.58
N SER A 132 10.87 0.73 -13.33
CA SER A 132 11.86 1.74 -12.90
C SER A 132 13.13 1.15 -12.31
N VAL A 133 13.09 -0.06 -11.76
CA VAL A 133 14.26 -0.73 -11.18
C VAL A 133 15.15 -1.38 -12.25
N GLY A 134 16.40 -1.67 -11.89
CA GLY A 134 17.35 -2.37 -12.76
C GLY A 134 16.83 -3.73 -13.22
N PHE A 135 16.13 -4.48 -12.36
CA PHE A 135 15.56 -5.77 -12.71
C PHE A 135 14.19 -6.01 -12.06
N GLY A 136 13.12 -5.70 -12.80
CA GLY A 136 11.75 -5.98 -12.37
C GLY A 136 11.36 -7.43 -12.65
N VAL A 137 10.78 -8.11 -11.66
CA VAL A 137 10.30 -9.50 -11.72
C VAL A 137 8.81 -9.52 -11.40
N ALA A 138 7.98 -9.98 -12.32
CA ALA A 138 6.57 -10.20 -12.07
C ALA A 138 6.30 -11.62 -11.57
N MET A 139 5.38 -11.76 -10.60
CA MET A 139 4.94 -13.08 -10.14
C MET A 139 4.06 -13.76 -11.19
N GLY A 140 4.18 -15.07 -11.33
CA GLY A 140 3.43 -15.86 -12.32
C GLY A 140 1.91 -15.82 -12.14
N ASN A 141 1.43 -15.68 -10.90
CA ASN A 141 0.02 -15.44 -10.55
C ASN A 141 -0.40 -13.97 -10.60
N GLY A 142 0.51 -13.05 -11.00
CA GLY A 142 0.24 -11.62 -11.07
C GLY A 142 -0.57 -11.22 -12.30
N GLU A 143 -0.97 -9.94 -12.32
CA GLU A 143 -1.71 -9.30 -13.41
C GLU A 143 -0.87 -9.28 -14.71
N GLU A 144 -1.53 -9.43 -15.86
CA GLU A 144 -0.86 -9.39 -17.17
C GLU A 144 -0.12 -8.05 -17.40
N ALA A 145 -0.65 -6.96 -16.87
CA ALA A 145 0.02 -5.65 -16.92
C ALA A 145 1.35 -5.65 -16.13
N ALA A 146 1.42 -6.32 -14.98
CA ALA A 146 2.64 -6.47 -14.19
C ALA A 146 3.67 -7.32 -14.96
N LYS A 147 3.24 -8.43 -15.55
CA LYS A 147 4.09 -9.30 -16.40
C LYS A 147 4.65 -8.54 -17.59
N ALA A 148 3.84 -7.70 -18.25
CA ALA A 148 4.28 -6.87 -19.37
C ALA A 148 5.27 -5.76 -18.98
N ALA A 149 5.24 -5.28 -17.73
CA ALA A 149 6.14 -4.26 -17.21
C ALA A 149 7.47 -4.82 -16.68
N ALA A 150 7.56 -6.11 -16.44
CA ALA A 150 8.71 -6.77 -15.86
C ALA A 150 9.71 -7.29 -16.92
N LYS A 151 10.97 -7.49 -16.50
CA LYS A 151 12.01 -8.12 -17.31
C LYS A 151 12.00 -9.65 -17.24
N PHE A 152 11.42 -10.20 -16.18
CA PHE A 152 11.34 -11.63 -15.92
C PHE A 152 10.00 -11.98 -15.27
N ILE A 153 9.49 -13.17 -15.55
CA ILE A 153 8.28 -13.70 -14.94
C ILE A 153 8.66 -14.90 -14.07
N ALA A 154 8.54 -14.74 -12.76
CA ALA A 154 8.77 -15.81 -11.79
C ALA A 154 7.63 -16.84 -11.83
N PRO A 155 7.82 -18.05 -11.31
CA PRO A 155 6.71 -18.93 -10.99
C PRO A 155 5.69 -18.27 -10.04
N SER A 156 4.52 -18.93 -9.87
CA SER A 156 3.48 -18.47 -8.93
C SER A 156 3.99 -18.42 -7.50
N VAL A 157 3.34 -17.60 -6.65
CA VAL A 157 3.60 -17.59 -5.21
C VAL A 157 3.40 -18.96 -4.56
N ASP A 158 2.46 -19.76 -5.06
CA ASP A 158 2.18 -21.13 -4.60
C ASP A 158 3.27 -22.15 -5.00
N GLU A 159 4.20 -21.74 -5.85
CA GLU A 159 5.32 -22.53 -6.36
C GLU A 159 6.67 -22.03 -5.86
N ASP A 160 6.71 -21.31 -4.74
CA ASP A 160 7.92 -20.65 -4.22
C ASP A 160 8.57 -19.70 -5.23
N GLY A 161 7.75 -18.94 -5.97
CA GLY A 161 8.17 -18.19 -7.15
C GLY A 161 9.32 -17.22 -6.92
N VAL A 162 9.37 -16.51 -5.80
CA VAL A 162 10.48 -15.60 -5.46
C VAL A 162 11.80 -16.38 -5.31
N TYR A 163 11.80 -17.48 -4.52
CA TYR A 163 12.97 -18.30 -4.31
C TYR A 163 13.48 -18.90 -5.62
N ARG A 164 12.57 -19.52 -6.39
CA ARG A 164 12.93 -20.16 -7.66
C ARG A 164 13.47 -19.17 -8.69
N ALA A 165 12.90 -17.97 -8.75
CA ALA A 165 13.43 -16.92 -9.62
C ALA A 165 14.84 -16.49 -9.21
N LEU A 166 15.10 -16.34 -7.91
CA LEU A 166 16.43 -15.97 -7.41
C LEU A 166 17.48 -17.04 -7.71
N VAL A 167 17.12 -18.33 -7.62
CA VAL A 167 17.99 -19.47 -8.00
C VAL A 167 18.23 -19.50 -9.52
N GLU A 168 17.15 -19.38 -10.32
CA GLU A 168 17.23 -19.39 -11.79
C GLU A 168 18.09 -18.24 -12.35
N LEU A 169 18.03 -17.10 -11.69
CA LEU A 169 18.81 -15.91 -12.02
C LEU A 169 20.23 -15.91 -11.39
N GLU A 170 20.62 -17.02 -10.74
CA GLU A 170 21.92 -17.19 -10.09
C GLU A 170 22.26 -16.11 -9.03
N ILE A 171 21.22 -15.57 -8.37
CA ILE A 171 21.38 -14.58 -7.29
C ILE A 171 21.67 -15.29 -5.96
N ILE A 172 21.11 -16.48 -5.76
CA ILE A 172 21.35 -17.34 -4.59
C ILE A 172 21.60 -18.78 -5.05
N ASP A 173 22.28 -19.55 -4.19
CA ASP A 173 22.47 -21.00 -4.40
C ASP A 173 21.14 -21.74 -4.18
N GLY A 174 20.88 -22.81 -4.95
CA GLY A 174 19.68 -23.64 -4.88
C GLY A 174 19.80 -24.83 -3.92
#